data_0ddadb42b007b715ac56542b3f6b496b
#
_entry.id   0ddadb42b007b715ac56542b3f6b496b
#
_cell.length_a   1.000
_cell.length_b   1.000
_cell.length_c   1.000
_cell.angle_alpha   90.00
_cell.angle_beta   90.00
_cell.angle_gamma   90.00
#
_symmetry.space_group_name_H-M   'P 1'
#
loop_
_entity.id
_entity.type
_entity.pdbx_description
1 polymer ?
#
loop_
_entity_poly.entity_id
_entity_poly.type
_entity_poly.pdbx_seq_one_letter_code
_entity_poly.pdbx_strand_id
1 'polypeptide(L)'
;MLYEPSEKGMDFKMKKVLIFYASYGGGHLSAANAINDYIKNNYEDVETEIIDCMKYVNKHLEKVTTTAYKEMAKKAPWAWGTIYYTSQKGPVAELTSTSNKILARKLNILLQEYMPDLIISTHPFASQMCSFLKKHNKINCKIASIMTDFAPHDQWLVGKKCIDYFFVAHNKMKEDLIEKKVPEEKIFVTGIPLSN
;
A
#
# COMPACT_ATOMS: atom_id res chain seq x y z
N MET A 1 -35.43 45.84 -5.99
CA MET A 1 -35.25 44.56 -6.67
C MET A 1 -33.94 44.00 -6.14
N LEU A 2 -34.01 43.21 -5.07
CA LEU A 2 -32.87 42.66 -4.34
C LEU A 2 -32.44 41.37 -5.06
N TYR A 3 -31.20 41.32 -5.49
CA TYR A 3 -30.58 40.17 -6.13
C TYR A 3 -30.25 39.16 -5.04
N GLU A 4 -31.01 38.07 -4.92
CA GLU A 4 -30.64 36.91 -4.13
C GLU A 4 -29.60 36.10 -4.90
N PRO A 5 -28.40 35.84 -4.34
CA PRO A 5 -27.46 34.90 -4.96
C PRO A 5 -28.01 33.48 -4.80
N SER A 6 -28.28 32.82 -5.90
CA SER A 6 -28.59 31.41 -5.93
C SER A 6 -27.41 30.63 -5.33
N GLU A 7 -27.58 30.08 -4.15
CA GLU A 7 -26.71 29.01 -3.63
C GLU A 7 -26.82 27.81 -4.58
N LYS A 8 -25.98 27.82 -5.62
CA LYS A 8 -25.63 26.57 -6.28
C LYS A 8 -24.90 25.73 -5.25
N GLY A 9 -25.58 24.75 -4.65
CA GLY A 9 -24.98 23.77 -3.81
C GLY A 9 -23.78 23.17 -4.54
N MET A 10 -22.58 23.50 -4.08
CA MET A 10 -21.39 22.75 -4.46
C MET A 10 -21.61 21.33 -3.95
N ASP A 11 -21.86 20.42 -4.90
CA ASP A 11 -21.93 18.99 -4.62
C ASP A 11 -20.52 18.56 -4.17
N PHE A 12 -20.27 18.65 -2.86
CA PHE A 12 -19.01 18.24 -2.24
C PHE A 12 -18.91 16.72 -2.35
N LYS A 13 -18.39 16.26 -3.49
CA LYS A 13 -18.12 14.86 -3.68
C LYS A 13 -17.10 14.40 -2.64
N MET A 14 -17.57 13.59 -1.69
CA MET A 14 -16.75 12.97 -0.66
C MET A 14 -15.57 12.23 -1.29
N LYS A 15 -14.36 12.50 -0.83
CA LYS A 15 -13.15 11.83 -1.29
C LYS A 15 -13.06 10.44 -0.68
N LYS A 16 -12.64 9.45 -1.45
CA LYS A 16 -12.54 8.07 -1.02
C LYS A 16 -11.09 7.60 -0.95
N VAL A 17 -10.66 7.21 0.23
CA VAL A 17 -9.31 6.69 0.47
C VAL A 17 -9.39 5.23 0.90
N LEU A 18 -8.75 4.35 0.13
CA LEU A 18 -8.67 2.94 0.44
C LEU A 18 -7.27 2.61 0.97
N ILE A 19 -7.21 2.09 2.21
CA ILE A 19 -5.96 1.78 2.89
C ILE A 19 -5.75 0.27 2.90
N PHE A 20 -4.71 -0.20 2.25
CA PHE A 20 -4.33 -1.60 2.21
C PHE A 20 -3.18 -1.92 3.15
N TYR A 21 -3.32 -3.01 3.88
CA TYR A 21 -2.26 -3.66 4.62
C TYR A 21 -2.21 -5.17 4.31
N ALA A 22 -1.26 -5.88 4.90
CA ALA A 22 -1.26 -7.34 4.94
C ALA A 22 -0.82 -7.84 6.32
N SER A 23 -1.39 -8.95 6.77
CA SER A 23 -1.22 -9.50 8.13
C SER A 23 0.13 -10.22 8.33
N TYR A 24 1.21 -9.69 7.77
CA TYR A 24 2.60 -10.15 7.96
C TYR A 24 3.29 -9.31 9.05
N GLY A 25 3.05 -9.64 10.32
CA GLY A 25 3.46 -8.81 11.46
C GLY A 25 2.45 -7.70 11.80
N GLY A 26 2.70 -6.99 12.92
CA GLY A 26 1.80 -5.95 13.42
C GLY A 26 2.02 -4.56 12.82
N GLY A 27 3.22 -4.27 12.30
CA GLY A 27 3.63 -2.94 11.88
C GLY A 27 2.79 -2.37 10.73
N HIS A 28 2.50 -3.18 9.73
CA HIS A 28 1.69 -2.75 8.57
C HIS A 28 0.26 -2.34 8.96
N LEU A 29 -0.39 -3.13 9.82
CA LEU A 29 -1.73 -2.82 10.33
C LEU A 29 -1.69 -1.59 11.26
N SER A 30 -0.67 -1.49 12.15
CA SER A 30 -0.52 -0.33 13.03
C SER A 30 -0.39 0.97 12.23
N ALA A 31 0.44 0.99 11.20
CA ALA A 31 0.58 2.14 10.32
C ALA A 31 -0.71 2.46 9.56
N ALA A 32 -1.43 1.43 9.05
CA ALA A 32 -2.72 1.61 8.39
C ALA A 32 -3.77 2.23 9.31
N ASN A 33 -3.86 1.75 10.56
CA ASN A 33 -4.76 2.30 11.58
C ASN A 33 -4.41 3.76 11.91
N ALA A 34 -3.13 4.04 12.15
CA ALA A 34 -2.67 5.40 12.47
C ALA A 34 -3.05 6.41 11.37
N ILE A 35 -2.89 6.03 10.09
CA ILE A 35 -3.29 6.87 8.95
C ILE A 35 -4.80 7.06 8.92
N ASN A 36 -5.56 5.97 9.07
CA ASN A 36 -7.03 6.02 9.07
C ASN A 36 -7.57 6.92 10.18
N ASP A 37 -7.05 6.75 11.39
CA ASP A 37 -7.49 7.54 12.56
C ASP A 37 -7.14 9.02 12.37
N TYR A 38 -5.96 9.31 11.82
CA TYR A 38 -5.58 10.68 11.49
C TYR A 38 -6.53 11.30 10.45
N ILE A 39 -6.86 10.57 9.38
CA ILE A 39 -7.78 11.08 8.35
C ILE A 39 -9.17 11.32 8.97
N LYS A 40 -9.73 10.36 9.69
CA LYS A 40 -11.06 10.48 10.31
C LYS A 40 -11.17 11.62 11.31
N ASN A 41 -10.08 11.91 12.02
CA ASN A 41 -10.08 12.95 13.04
C ASN A 41 -9.85 14.36 12.47
N ASN A 42 -9.35 14.49 11.22
CA ASN A 42 -8.94 15.79 10.66
C ASN A 42 -9.65 16.16 9.36
N TYR A 43 -10.37 15.24 8.72
CA TYR A 43 -11.01 15.48 7.43
C TYR A 43 -12.43 14.90 7.40
N GLU A 44 -13.44 15.75 7.46
CA GLU A 44 -14.85 15.34 7.46
C GLU A 44 -15.36 14.93 6.08
N ASP A 45 -14.71 15.43 5.01
CA ASP A 45 -15.05 15.18 3.60
C ASP A 45 -14.32 13.96 3.01
N VAL A 46 -13.66 13.15 3.84
CA VAL A 46 -12.89 11.98 3.40
C VAL A 46 -13.43 10.69 4.03
N GLU A 47 -13.93 9.81 3.18
CA GLU A 47 -14.30 8.44 3.55
C GLU A 47 -13.07 7.53 3.48
N THR A 48 -12.84 6.71 4.50
CA THR A 48 -11.73 5.76 4.54
C THR A 48 -12.18 4.35 4.82
N GLU A 49 -11.55 3.37 4.17
CA GLU A 49 -11.71 1.95 4.45
C GLU A 49 -10.34 1.27 4.55
N ILE A 50 -10.18 0.36 5.54
CA ILE A 50 -8.94 -0.43 5.75
C ILE A 50 -9.21 -1.87 5.36
N ILE A 51 -8.38 -2.41 4.46
CA ILE A 51 -8.56 -3.77 3.95
C ILE A 51 -7.24 -4.55 4.02
N ASP A 52 -7.30 -5.76 4.59
CA ASP A 52 -6.24 -6.75 4.43
C ASP A 52 -6.25 -7.29 2.99
N CYS A 53 -5.31 -6.82 2.18
CA CYS A 53 -5.27 -7.13 0.75
C CYS A 53 -5.07 -8.62 0.48
N MET A 54 -4.28 -9.34 1.29
CA MET A 54 -4.04 -10.77 1.09
C MET A 54 -5.25 -11.60 1.49
N LYS A 55 -5.89 -11.26 2.60
CA LYS A 55 -7.11 -11.92 3.05
C LYS A 55 -8.27 -11.71 2.07
N TYR A 56 -8.35 -10.52 1.47
CA TYR A 56 -9.35 -10.22 0.45
C TYR A 56 -9.15 -11.06 -0.82
N VAL A 57 -7.93 -11.10 -1.36
CA VAL A 57 -7.71 -11.81 -2.62
C VAL A 57 -7.63 -13.32 -2.46
N ASN A 58 -7.17 -13.86 -1.32
CA ASN A 58 -7.12 -15.30 -1.07
C ASN A 58 -6.97 -15.66 0.43
N LYS A 59 -8.08 -15.91 1.10
CA LYS A 59 -8.12 -16.32 2.52
C LYS A 59 -7.27 -17.56 2.85
N HIS A 60 -7.22 -18.54 1.96
CA HIS A 60 -6.45 -19.77 2.20
C HIS A 60 -4.95 -19.51 2.12
N LEU A 61 -4.52 -18.77 1.12
CA LEU A 61 -3.11 -18.40 0.96
C LEU A 61 -2.64 -17.51 2.11
N GLU A 62 -3.46 -16.55 2.53
CA GLU A 62 -3.17 -15.69 3.69
C GLU A 62 -2.95 -16.54 4.95
N LYS A 63 -3.88 -17.45 5.27
CA LYS A 63 -3.79 -18.29 6.47
C LYS A 63 -2.52 -19.15 6.49
N VAL A 64 -2.19 -19.79 5.36
CA VAL A 64 -0.99 -20.64 5.24
C VAL A 64 0.28 -19.82 5.38
N THR A 65 0.39 -18.71 4.66
CA THR A 65 1.60 -17.88 4.65
C THR A 65 1.78 -17.14 5.98
N THR A 66 0.72 -16.62 6.59
CA THR A 66 0.78 -15.95 7.91
C THR A 66 1.14 -16.94 9.02
N THR A 67 0.61 -18.16 8.99
CA THR A 67 0.96 -19.20 9.96
C THR A 67 2.42 -19.62 9.80
N ALA A 68 2.87 -19.88 8.58
CA ALA A 68 4.27 -20.21 8.29
C ALA A 68 5.21 -19.07 8.73
N TYR A 69 4.85 -17.82 8.47
CA TYR A 69 5.60 -16.65 8.95
C TYR A 69 5.73 -16.65 10.49
N LYS A 70 4.61 -16.76 11.22
CA LYS A 70 4.59 -16.73 12.69
C LYS A 70 5.40 -17.85 13.31
N GLU A 71 5.28 -19.07 12.79
CA GLU A 71 6.03 -20.22 13.27
C GLU A 71 7.52 -20.08 12.99
N MET A 72 7.89 -19.61 11.82
CA MET A 72 9.29 -19.43 11.43
C MET A 72 9.95 -18.28 12.19
N ALA A 73 9.25 -17.16 12.39
CA ALA A 73 9.74 -16.04 13.18
C ALA A 73 9.99 -16.42 14.65
N LYS A 74 9.21 -17.36 15.20
CA LYS A 74 9.38 -17.86 16.57
C LYS A 74 10.48 -18.92 16.68
N LYS A 75 10.52 -19.91 15.76
CA LYS A 75 11.33 -21.11 15.89
C LYS A 75 12.69 -21.03 15.19
N ALA A 76 12.77 -20.22 14.13
CA ALA A 76 13.98 -20.10 13.31
C ALA A 76 14.14 -18.69 12.71
N PRO A 77 14.39 -17.65 13.53
CA PRO A 77 14.52 -16.27 13.03
C PRO A 77 15.60 -16.11 11.95
N TRP A 78 16.67 -16.89 12.04
CA TRP A 78 17.75 -16.91 11.04
C TRP A 78 17.29 -17.46 9.67
N ALA A 79 16.42 -18.49 9.67
CA ALA A 79 15.86 -19.03 8.43
C ALA A 79 14.90 -18.04 7.76
N TRP A 80 14.14 -17.28 8.57
CA TRP A 80 13.33 -16.19 8.07
C TRP A 80 14.18 -15.13 7.36
N GLY A 81 15.28 -14.69 7.99
CA GLY A 81 16.21 -13.76 7.36
C GLY A 81 16.70 -14.24 6.00
N THR A 82 17.11 -15.51 5.89
CA THR A 82 17.56 -16.09 4.62
C THR A 82 16.46 -16.13 3.58
N ILE A 83 15.25 -16.58 3.91
CA ILE A 83 14.09 -16.61 3.00
C ILE A 83 13.69 -15.18 2.62
N TYR A 84 13.67 -14.27 3.57
CA TYR A 84 13.39 -12.86 3.33
C TYR A 84 14.37 -12.27 2.31
N TYR A 85 15.68 -12.43 2.51
CA TYR A 85 16.69 -11.93 1.59
C TYR A 85 16.66 -12.60 0.21
N THR A 86 16.44 -13.92 0.15
CA THR A 86 16.40 -14.65 -1.13
C THR A 86 15.12 -14.37 -1.93
N SER A 87 13.97 -14.12 -1.26
CA SER A 87 12.72 -13.78 -1.93
C SER A 87 12.69 -12.35 -2.49
N GLN A 88 13.64 -11.51 -2.10
CA GLN A 88 13.71 -10.12 -2.53
C GLN A 88 14.40 -9.92 -3.88
N LYS A 89 15.17 -10.90 -4.34
CA LYS A 89 16.00 -10.80 -5.56
C LYS A 89 15.86 -12.03 -6.45
N GLY A 90 16.13 -11.84 -7.74
CA GLY A 90 16.22 -12.92 -8.71
C GLY A 90 14.89 -13.61 -9.05
N PRO A 91 14.95 -14.91 -9.46
CA PRO A 91 13.79 -15.65 -9.98
C PRO A 91 12.60 -15.76 -9.00
N VAL A 92 12.87 -15.79 -7.70
CA VAL A 92 11.82 -15.87 -6.68
C VAL A 92 11.03 -14.57 -6.59
N ALA A 93 11.72 -13.43 -6.69
CA ALA A 93 11.05 -12.11 -6.74
C ALA A 93 10.16 -11.98 -7.99
N GLU A 94 10.61 -12.51 -9.11
CA GLU A 94 9.83 -12.50 -10.35
C GLU A 94 8.60 -13.41 -10.28
N LEU A 95 8.71 -14.60 -9.70
CA LEU A 95 7.59 -15.50 -9.46
C LEU A 95 6.54 -14.87 -8.53
N THR A 96 6.99 -14.21 -7.45
CA THR A 96 6.11 -13.47 -6.53
C THR A 96 5.37 -12.35 -7.27
N SER A 97 6.08 -11.60 -8.11
CA SER A 97 5.48 -10.55 -8.95
C SER A 97 4.41 -11.12 -9.91
N THR A 98 4.65 -12.28 -10.51
CA THR A 98 3.68 -12.93 -11.41
C THR A 98 2.43 -13.39 -10.66
N SER A 99 2.59 -14.00 -9.49
CA SER A 99 1.47 -14.38 -8.61
C SER A 99 0.63 -13.15 -8.23
N ASN A 100 1.28 -12.03 -7.88
CA ASN A 100 0.60 -10.79 -7.55
C ASN A 100 -0.18 -10.21 -8.72
N LYS A 101 0.27 -10.38 -9.97
CA LYS A 101 -0.50 -9.98 -11.16
C LYS A 101 -1.79 -10.78 -11.33
N ILE A 102 -1.77 -12.08 -11.02
CA ILE A 102 -2.98 -12.91 -11.04
C ILE A 102 -3.95 -12.50 -9.93
N LEU A 103 -3.45 -12.27 -8.72
CA LEU A 103 -4.24 -11.83 -7.58
C LEU A 103 -4.82 -10.41 -7.78
N ALA A 104 -4.12 -9.55 -8.50
CA ALA A 104 -4.58 -8.20 -8.83
C ALA A 104 -5.93 -8.18 -9.57
N ARG A 105 -6.23 -9.21 -10.36
CA ARG A 105 -7.54 -9.32 -11.04
C ARG A 105 -8.70 -9.43 -10.05
N LYS A 106 -8.50 -10.12 -8.93
CA LYS A 106 -9.53 -10.20 -7.87
C LYS A 106 -9.72 -8.85 -7.18
N LEU A 107 -8.62 -8.12 -6.96
CA LEU A 107 -8.67 -6.80 -6.35
C LEU A 107 -9.39 -5.78 -7.24
N ASN A 108 -9.36 -5.98 -8.57
CA ASN A 108 -10.00 -5.07 -9.52
C ASN A 108 -11.50 -4.90 -9.26
N ILE A 109 -12.22 -5.96 -8.85
CA ILE A 109 -13.66 -5.88 -8.56
C ILE A 109 -13.90 -4.87 -7.44
N LEU A 110 -13.20 -5.01 -6.31
CA LEU A 110 -13.28 -4.07 -5.20
C LEU A 110 -13.00 -2.63 -5.64
N LEU A 111 -11.95 -2.43 -6.42
CA LEU A 111 -11.54 -1.09 -6.84
C LEU A 111 -12.52 -0.45 -7.82
N GLN A 112 -13.21 -1.25 -8.64
CA GLN A 112 -14.28 -0.75 -9.52
C GLN A 112 -15.56 -0.41 -8.73
N GLU A 113 -15.88 -1.14 -7.68
CA GLU A 113 -17.05 -0.89 -6.82
C GLU A 113 -16.80 0.30 -5.88
N TYR A 114 -15.65 0.34 -5.21
CA TYR A 114 -15.32 1.39 -4.25
C TYR A 114 -14.98 2.73 -4.92
N MET A 115 -14.31 2.69 -6.09
CA MET A 115 -13.84 3.84 -6.87
C MET A 115 -13.02 4.83 -6.02
N PRO A 116 -11.87 4.41 -5.46
CA PRO A 116 -11.07 5.29 -4.61
C PRO A 116 -10.44 6.44 -5.41
N ASP A 117 -10.34 7.62 -4.81
CA ASP A 117 -9.54 8.73 -5.31
C ASP A 117 -8.05 8.53 -4.99
N LEU A 118 -7.76 7.87 -3.84
CA LEU A 118 -6.41 7.55 -3.38
C LEU A 118 -6.38 6.13 -2.80
N ILE A 119 -5.36 5.39 -3.18
CA ILE A 119 -4.99 4.13 -2.54
C ILE A 119 -3.73 4.37 -1.72
N ILE A 120 -3.77 4.02 -0.43
CA ILE A 120 -2.60 3.98 0.46
C ILE A 120 -2.27 2.53 0.74
N SER A 121 -1.01 2.16 0.59
CA SER A 121 -0.54 0.81 0.89
C SER A 121 0.58 0.83 1.90
N THR A 122 0.41 0.12 3.01
CA THR A 122 1.44 -0.10 4.03
C THR A 122 2.19 -1.42 3.84
N HIS A 123 1.91 -2.15 2.74
CA HIS A 123 2.58 -3.42 2.41
C HIS A 123 2.86 -3.54 0.91
N PRO A 124 4.02 -4.04 0.48
CA PRO A 124 4.40 -4.10 -0.94
C PRO A 124 3.43 -4.88 -1.83
N PHE A 125 2.75 -5.91 -1.35
CA PHE A 125 1.81 -6.69 -2.15
C PHE A 125 0.68 -5.84 -2.74
N ALA A 126 0.07 -4.97 -1.93
CA ALA A 126 -1.00 -4.11 -2.42
C ALA A 126 -0.47 -3.10 -3.43
N SER A 127 0.69 -2.47 -3.16
CA SER A 127 1.34 -1.57 -4.11
C SER A 127 1.59 -2.24 -5.46
N GLN A 128 2.07 -3.49 -5.47
CA GLN A 128 2.33 -4.25 -6.70
C GLN A 128 1.05 -4.55 -7.48
N MET A 129 0.00 -5.04 -6.79
CA MET A 129 -1.28 -5.36 -7.42
C MET A 129 -1.94 -4.11 -8.00
N CYS A 130 -1.99 -3.01 -7.26
CA CYS A 130 -2.55 -1.75 -7.73
C CYS A 130 -1.72 -1.15 -8.88
N SER A 131 -0.39 -1.22 -8.81
CA SER A 131 0.49 -0.78 -9.90
C SER A 131 0.26 -1.57 -11.18
N PHE A 132 0.05 -2.88 -11.08
CA PHE A 132 -0.31 -3.72 -12.22
C PHE A 132 -1.64 -3.27 -12.83
N LEU A 133 -2.67 -3.05 -12.02
CA LEU A 133 -3.98 -2.58 -12.50
C LEU A 133 -3.88 -1.19 -13.15
N LYS A 134 -3.14 -0.27 -12.55
CA LYS A 134 -2.92 1.08 -13.10
C LYS A 134 -2.18 1.04 -14.43
N LYS A 135 -1.13 0.21 -14.54
CA LYS A 135 -0.39 0.00 -15.79
C LYS A 135 -1.29 -0.48 -16.95
N HIS A 136 -2.36 -1.22 -16.63
CA HIS A 136 -3.30 -1.76 -17.62
C HIS A 136 -4.59 -0.92 -17.73
N ASN A 137 -4.57 0.32 -17.27
CA ASN A 137 -5.69 1.28 -17.32
C ASN A 137 -6.99 0.74 -16.68
N LYS A 138 -6.85 -0.11 -15.64
CA LYS A 138 -7.99 -0.62 -14.88
C LYS A 138 -8.40 0.30 -13.74
N ILE A 139 -7.47 1.10 -13.24
CA ILE A 139 -7.69 2.14 -12.22
C ILE A 139 -6.94 3.39 -12.63
N ASN A 140 -7.46 4.56 -12.22
CA ASN A 140 -6.84 5.87 -12.51
C ASN A 140 -6.58 6.70 -11.24
N CYS A 141 -6.82 6.16 -10.05
CA CYS A 141 -6.56 6.85 -8.79
C CYS A 141 -5.06 6.96 -8.49
N LYS A 142 -4.73 7.83 -7.54
CA LYS A 142 -3.37 7.95 -7.02
C LYS A 142 -3.01 6.75 -6.14
N ILE A 143 -1.72 6.36 -6.13
CA ILE A 143 -1.19 5.28 -5.30
C ILE A 143 -0.06 5.83 -4.44
N ALA A 144 -0.20 5.70 -3.12
CA ALA A 144 0.80 6.03 -2.12
C ALA A 144 1.32 4.75 -1.45
N SER A 145 2.63 4.58 -1.41
CA SER A 145 3.31 3.50 -0.68
C SER A 145 3.94 4.04 0.59
N ILE A 146 3.48 3.56 1.75
CA ILE A 146 4.06 3.86 3.06
C ILE A 146 5.00 2.71 3.41
N MET A 147 6.30 2.94 3.30
CA MET A 147 7.31 1.92 3.55
C MET A 147 7.54 1.77 5.06
N THR A 148 7.00 0.70 5.61
CA THR A 148 7.05 0.41 7.05
C THR A 148 8.28 -0.42 7.46
N ASP A 149 9.08 -0.86 6.50
CA ASP A 149 10.35 -1.53 6.74
C ASP A 149 11.47 -0.51 7.00
N PHE A 150 12.46 -0.88 7.82
CA PHE A 150 13.62 -0.02 8.10
C PHE A 150 14.59 0.13 6.91
N ALA A 151 14.52 -0.78 5.94
CA ALA A 151 15.32 -0.72 4.72
C ALA A 151 14.46 -1.05 3.50
N PRO A 152 14.62 -0.28 2.39
CA PRO A 152 13.85 -0.54 1.18
C PRO A 152 14.35 -1.82 0.52
N HIS A 153 13.48 -2.79 0.34
CA HIS A 153 13.75 -3.98 -0.47
C HIS A 153 13.04 -3.94 -1.82
N ASP A 154 13.51 -4.73 -2.77
CA ASP A 154 13.09 -4.64 -4.17
C ASP A 154 11.59 -4.89 -4.40
N GLN A 155 10.91 -5.60 -3.49
CA GLN A 155 9.46 -5.81 -3.56
C GLN A 155 8.65 -4.50 -3.50
N TRP A 156 9.13 -3.48 -2.78
CA TRP A 156 8.51 -2.15 -2.75
C TRP A 156 8.61 -1.41 -4.09
N LEU A 157 9.59 -1.79 -4.90
CA LEU A 157 9.88 -1.11 -6.17
C LEU A 157 9.25 -1.79 -7.39
N VAL A 158 8.62 -2.96 -7.21
CA VAL A 158 7.87 -3.60 -8.29
C VAL A 158 6.69 -2.71 -8.67
N GLY A 159 6.67 -2.28 -9.94
CA GLY A 159 5.64 -1.36 -10.42
C GLY A 159 5.85 0.11 -10.04
N LYS A 160 7.02 0.53 -9.56
CA LYS A 160 7.36 1.89 -9.08
C LYS A 160 6.97 3.02 -10.05
N LYS A 161 6.94 2.77 -11.36
CA LYS A 161 6.54 3.77 -12.37
C LYS A 161 5.07 4.20 -12.22
N CYS A 162 4.22 3.29 -11.72
CA CYS A 162 2.78 3.52 -11.52
C CYS A 162 2.44 4.00 -10.10
N ILE A 163 3.39 4.03 -9.18
CA ILE A 163 3.24 4.59 -7.84
C ILE A 163 3.47 6.09 -7.93
N ASP A 164 2.57 6.87 -7.34
CA ASP A 164 2.64 8.33 -7.37
C ASP A 164 3.48 8.89 -6.22
N TYR A 165 3.42 8.26 -5.03
CA TYR A 165 4.08 8.74 -3.81
C TYR A 165 4.71 7.61 -3.02
N PHE A 166 5.93 7.83 -2.53
CA PHE A 166 6.63 6.97 -1.59
C PHE A 166 6.89 7.72 -0.30
N PHE A 167 6.42 7.19 0.82
CA PHE A 167 6.69 7.72 2.14
C PHE A 167 7.66 6.80 2.85
N VAL A 168 8.77 7.36 3.34
CA VAL A 168 9.89 6.61 3.89
C VAL A 168 10.25 7.08 5.30
N ALA A 169 10.87 6.18 6.09
CA ALA A 169 11.16 6.45 7.48
C ALA A 169 12.26 7.50 7.70
N HIS A 170 13.28 7.53 6.83
CA HIS A 170 14.45 8.39 7.02
C HIS A 170 15.19 8.69 5.70
N ASN A 171 16.10 9.67 5.73
CA ASN A 171 16.82 10.16 4.56
C ASN A 171 17.62 9.07 3.83
N LYS A 172 18.23 8.13 4.55
CA LYS A 172 18.99 7.04 3.89
C LYS A 172 18.09 6.20 2.99
N MET A 173 16.83 5.93 3.38
CA MET A 173 15.87 5.26 2.50
C MET A 173 15.55 6.08 1.26
N LYS A 174 15.42 7.41 1.38
CA LYS A 174 15.24 8.30 0.24
C LYS A 174 16.40 8.19 -0.74
N GLU A 175 17.64 8.25 -0.25
CA GLU A 175 18.85 8.09 -1.07
C GLU A 175 18.85 6.74 -1.80
N ASP A 176 18.58 5.64 -1.08
CA ASP A 176 18.51 4.29 -1.65
C ASP A 176 17.44 4.16 -2.75
N LEU A 177 16.30 4.85 -2.60
CA LEU A 177 15.25 4.87 -3.62
C LEU A 177 15.69 5.66 -4.86
N ILE A 178 16.37 6.78 -4.69
CA ILE A 178 16.92 7.59 -5.78
C ILE A 178 17.97 6.77 -6.56
N GLU A 179 18.89 6.08 -5.88
CA GLU A 179 19.86 5.18 -6.50
C GLU A 179 19.15 4.09 -7.33
N LYS A 180 18.02 3.61 -6.84
CA LYS A 180 17.16 2.63 -7.52
C LYS A 180 16.24 3.27 -8.59
N LYS A 181 16.50 4.52 -8.98
CA LYS A 181 15.76 5.24 -10.06
C LYS A 181 14.29 5.48 -9.75
N VAL A 182 13.94 5.78 -8.53
CA VAL A 182 12.68 6.43 -8.16
C VAL A 182 12.88 7.94 -8.27
N PRO A 183 12.00 8.69 -8.95
CA PRO A 183 12.11 10.14 -9.04
C PRO A 183 12.03 10.80 -7.65
N GLU A 184 12.91 11.74 -7.36
CA GLU A 184 13.03 12.36 -6.04
C GLU A 184 11.75 13.07 -5.60
N GLU A 185 11.07 13.72 -6.53
CA GLU A 185 9.80 14.42 -6.31
C GLU A 185 8.65 13.53 -5.85
N LYS A 186 8.81 12.21 -5.97
CA LYS A 186 7.83 11.23 -5.49
C LYS A 186 8.14 10.72 -4.08
N ILE A 187 9.28 11.09 -3.48
CA ILE A 187 9.76 10.50 -2.22
C ILE A 187 9.68 11.53 -1.08
N PHE A 188 8.95 11.16 -0.03
CA PHE A 188 8.71 11.99 1.14
C PHE A 188 9.24 11.30 2.39
N VAL A 189 10.10 12.00 3.14
CA VAL A 189 10.63 11.51 4.42
C VAL A 189 9.72 12.00 5.54
N THR A 190 8.92 11.08 6.10
CA THR A 190 7.89 11.42 7.09
C THR A 190 7.98 10.62 8.39
N GLY A 191 8.84 9.61 8.43
CA GLY A 191 8.76 8.59 9.48
C GLY A 191 7.72 7.51 9.16
N ILE A 192 7.61 6.53 10.06
CA ILE A 192 6.56 5.49 10.02
C ILE A 192 5.37 6.00 10.85
N PRO A 193 4.14 6.01 10.31
CA PRO A 193 2.96 6.41 11.06
C PRO A 193 2.73 5.53 12.29
N LEU A 194 2.52 6.17 13.44
CA LEU A 194 2.20 5.52 14.71
C LEU A 194 0.89 6.12 15.26
N SER A 195 0.05 5.28 15.86
CA SER A 195 -1.09 5.75 16.66
C SER A 195 -0.58 6.38 17.97
N ASN A 196 -1.19 7.47 18.36
CA ASN A 196 -0.97 8.10 19.66
C ASN A 196 -1.51 7.22 20.79
#